data_a7955121e6a675bf82ef50478d044856
#
_entry.id   a7955121e6a675bf82ef50478d044856
#
_cell.length_a   1.000
_cell.length_b   1.000
_cell.length_c   1.000
_cell.angle_alpha   90.00
_cell.angle_beta   90.00
_cell.angle_gamma   90.00
#
_symmetry.space_group_name_H-M   'P 1'
#
loop_
_entity.id
_entity.type
_entity.pdbx_description
1 polymer ?
#
loop_
_entity_poly.entity_id
_entity_poly.type
_entity_poly.pdbx_seq_one_letter_code
_entity_poly.pdbx_strand_id
1 'polypeptide(L)'
;MKIFQTLFLTFLIHVGFSQQFTLSGYVKDANSGEGLIGVSVFVEELGQGTTTNVYGFYSLTLNQGNYNVKYSYVGYRDLFKDVSLKSNVRMNIDLSESDDLLQEVVVEAEQSDENTKGTQMGKIDLNIDKIKTIPAFMGEVDV
;
A
#
# COMPACT_ATOMS: atom_id res chain seq x y z
N MET A 1 -42.34 -27.37 -34.83
CA MET A 1 -41.49 -26.23 -35.24
C MET A 1 -41.84 -24.93 -34.52
N LYS A 2 -43.12 -24.55 -34.40
CA LYS A 2 -43.53 -23.29 -33.74
C LYS A 2 -43.15 -23.21 -32.23
N ILE A 3 -43.25 -24.33 -31.50
CA ILE A 3 -42.89 -24.40 -30.06
C ILE A 3 -41.40 -24.19 -29.82
N PHE A 4 -40.55 -24.69 -30.71
CA PHE A 4 -39.10 -24.52 -30.62
C PHE A 4 -38.68 -23.07 -30.92
N GLN A 5 -39.42 -22.42 -31.80
CA GLN A 5 -39.18 -21.01 -32.18
C GLN A 5 -39.61 -20.05 -31.08
N THR A 6 -40.71 -20.34 -30.35
CA THR A 6 -41.10 -19.56 -29.17
C THR A 6 -40.17 -19.78 -27.99
N LEU A 7 -39.67 -20.99 -27.76
CA LEU A 7 -38.70 -21.30 -26.71
C LEU A 7 -37.36 -20.58 -26.96
N PHE A 8 -36.92 -20.50 -28.20
CA PHE A 8 -35.70 -19.78 -28.59
C PHE A 8 -35.84 -18.26 -28.44
N LEU A 9 -37.01 -17.72 -28.74
CA LEU A 9 -37.31 -16.30 -28.60
C LEU A 9 -37.33 -15.86 -27.12
N THR A 10 -37.83 -16.71 -26.21
CA THR A 10 -37.88 -16.44 -24.77
C THR A 10 -36.48 -16.48 -24.15
N PHE A 11 -35.56 -17.28 -24.68
CA PHE A 11 -34.16 -17.36 -24.20
C PHE A 11 -33.36 -16.09 -24.52
N LEU A 12 -33.69 -15.38 -25.59
CA LEU A 12 -32.99 -14.14 -26.01
C LEU A 12 -33.29 -12.92 -25.13
N ILE A 13 -34.32 -12.97 -24.28
CA ILE A 13 -34.73 -11.80 -23.46
C ILE A 13 -33.94 -11.68 -22.15
N HIS A 14 -33.14 -12.68 -21.77
CA HIS A 14 -32.35 -12.67 -20.54
C HIS A 14 -30.94 -12.10 -20.67
N VAL A 15 -30.67 -11.22 -21.63
CA VAL A 15 -29.43 -10.43 -21.61
C VAL A 15 -29.58 -9.40 -20.51
N GLY A 16 -29.16 -9.78 -19.30
CA GLY A 16 -29.12 -8.88 -18.15
C GLY A 16 -28.24 -7.70 -18.42
N PHE A 17 -28.79 -6.50 -18.51
CA PHE A 17 -28.05 -5.27 -18.51
C PHE A 17 -27.36 -5.13 -17.15
N SER A 18 -26.06 -5.39 -17.08
CA SER A 18 -25.24 -4.99 -15.91
C SER A 18 -25.27 -3.47 -15.83
N GLN A 19 -25.99 -2.93 -14.85
CA GLN A 19 -26.03 -1.49 -14.61
C GLN A 19 -24.73 -1.07 -13.94
N GLN A 20 -24.01 -0.16 -14.60
CA GLN A 20 -22.80 0.44 -14.07
C GLN A 20 -23.09 1.85 -13.54
N PHE A 21 -22.48 2.16 -12.41
CA PHE A 21 -22.58 3.46 -11.78
C PHE A 21 -21.20 4.00 -11.49
N THR A 22 -21.09 5.31 -11.46
CA THR A 22 -19.83 6.01 -11.24
C THR A 22 -19.77 6.55 -9.82
N LEU A 23 -18.71 6.15 -9.10
CA LEU A 23 -18.25 6.79 -7.88
C LEU A 23 -17.23 7.86 -8.26
N SER A 24 -17.48 9.11 -7.87
CA SER A 24 -16.57 10.22 -8.19
C SER A 24 -16.49 11.19 -7.02
N GLY A 25 -15.46 12.03 -6.98
CA GLY A 25 -15.30 13.03 -5.95
C GLY A 25 -13.91 13.65 -5.95
N TYR A 26 -13.63 14.39 -4.90
CA TYR A 26 -12.33 15.01 -4.65
C TYR A 26 -11.72 14.45 -3.38
N VAL A 27 -10.41 14.20 -3.42
CA VAL A 27 -9.63 13.88 -2.23
C VAL A 27 -8.77 15.10 -1.90
N LYS A 28 -8.86 15.54 -0.65
CA LYS A 28 -8.18 16.73 -0.13
C LYS A 28 -7.41 16.40 1.14
N ASP A 29 -6.43 17.23 1.41
CA ASP A 29 -5.79 17.29 2.71
C ASP A 29 -6.75 17.89 3.75
N ALA A 30 -6.88 17.22 4.90
CA ALA A 30 -7.81 17.63 5.97
C ALA A 30 -7.39 18.94 6.65
N ASN A 31 -6.10 19.31 6.62
CA ASN A 31 -5.55 20.48 7.29
C ASN A 31 -5.54 21.70 6.37
N SER A 32 -5.00 21.55 5.15
CA SER A 32 -4.84 22.63 4.19
C SER A 32 -6.04 22.81 3.26
N GLY A 33 -6.84 21.76 3.05
CA GLY A 33 -7.93 21.73 2.07
C GLY A 33 -7.47 21.62 0.61
N GLU A 34 -6.17 21.43 0.38
CA GLU A 34 -5.61 21.25 -0.97
C GLU A 34 -5.99 19.90 -1.57
N GLY A 35 -6.20 19.86 -2.89
CA GLY A 35 -6.46 18.63 -3.61
C GLY A 35 -5.21 17.75 -3.67
N LEU A 36 -5.32 16.49 -3.24
CA LEU A 36 -4.21 15.53 -3.23
C LEU A 36 -4.11 14.81 -4.58
N ILE A 37 -2.94 14.94 -5.22
CA ILE A 37 -2.64 14.35 -6.53
C ILE A 37 -2.09 12.95 -6.33
N GLY A 38 -2.57 11.96 -7.12
CA GLY A 38 -2.01 10.61 -7.11
C GLY A 38 -2.47 9.74 -5.93
N VAL A 39 -3.52 10.14 -5.20
CA VAL A 39 -4.14 9.29 -4.18
C VAL A 39 -4.69 8.04 -4.85
N SER A 40 -4.36 6.88 -4.32
CA SER A 40 -4.92 5.61 -4.74
C SER A 40 -6.33 5.44 -4.18
N VAL A 41 -7.29 5.20 -5.06
CA VAL A 41 -8.69 4.87 -4.73
C VAL A 41 -8.94 3.45 -5.21
N PHE A 42 -9.05 2.49 -4.29
CA PHE A 42 -9.03 1.08 -4.61
C PHE A 42 -10.18 0.32 -3.95
N VAL A 43 -10.79 -0.60 -4.69
CA VAL A 43 -11.85 -1.50 -4.22
C VAL A 43 -11.26 -2.90 -4.12
N GLU A 44 -11.04 -3.38 -2.89
CA GLU A 44 -10.34 -4.65 -2.64
C GLU A 44 -11.12 -5.84 -3.19
N GLU A 45 -12.46 -5.85 -3.07
CA GLU A 45 -13.31 -6.97 -3.50
C GLU A 45 -13.25 -7.21 -5.01
N LEU A 46 -12.99 -6.17 -5.80
CA LEU A 46 -12.94 -6.24 -7.26
C LEU A 46 -11.52 -6.23 -7.83
N GLY A 47 -10.52 -5.91 -7.03
CA GLY A 47 -9.17 -5.67 -7.51
C GLY A 47 -9.08 -4.49 -8.50
N GLN A 48 -10.00 -3.53 -8.42
CA GLN A 48 -10.10 -2.39 -9.32
C GLN A 48 -9.86 -1.09 -8.58
N GLY A 49 -9.25 -0.12 -9.25
CA GLY A 49 -8.99 1.18 -8.66
C GLY A 49 -8.67 2.25 -9.69
N THR A 50 -8.51 3.46 -9.19
CA THR A 50 -8.11 4.65 -9.94
C THR A 50 -7.21 5.52 -9.07
N THR A 51 -6.63 6.57 -9.66
CA THR A 51 -5.86 7.56 -8.91
C THR A 51 -6.45 8.96 -9.12
N THR A 52 -6.23 9.86 -8.17
CA THR A 52 -6.64 11.25 -8.32
C THR A 52 -5.76 12.00 -9.32
N ASN A 53 -6.38 12.91 -10.07
CA ASN A 53 -5.72 13.79 -11.00
C ASN A 53 -5.08 15.02 -10.30
N VAL A 54 -4.54 15.97 -11.07
CA VAL A 54 -3.88 17.20 -10.58
C VAL A 54 -4.78 18.12 -9.71
N TYR A 55 -6.08 17.92 -9.74
CA TYR A 55 -7.04 18.66 -8.92
C TYR A 55 -7.54 17.84 -7.72
N GLY A 56 -6.99 16.65 -7.49
CA GLY A 56 -7.49 15.72 -6.48
C GLY A 56 -8.79 14.99 -6.88
N PHE A 57 -9.24 15.12 -8.14
CA PHE A 57 -10.48 14.48 -8.60
C PHE A 57 -10.24 13.03 -8.99
N TYR A 58 -11.18 12.14 -8.60
CA TYR A 58 -11.21 10.74 -9.01
C TYR A 58 -12.56 10.36 -9.60
N SER A 59 -12.57 9.33 -10.43
CA SER A 59 -13.77 8.73 -11.00
C SER A 59 -13.54 7.25 -11.25
N LEU A 60 -14.42 6.41 -10.70
CA LEU A 60 -14.37 4.96 -10.79
C LEU A 60 -15.75 4.42 -11.15
N THR A 61 -15.87 3.69 -12.27
CA THR A 61 -17.12 3.10 -12.73
C THR A 61 -17.15 1.62 -12.37
N LEU A 62 -18.19 1.21 -11.64
CA LEU A 62 -18.38 -0.13 -11.11
C LEU A 62 -19.81 -0.61 -11.37
N ASN A 63 -20.02 -1.90 -11.26
CA ASN A 63 -21.37 -2.49 -11.28
C ASN A 63 -22.16 -2.06 -10.03
N GLN A 64 -23.46 -2.22 -10.07
CA GLN A 64 -24.29 -2.02 -8.88
C GLN A 64 -23.83 -2.98 -7.76
N GLY A 65 -23.63 -2.44 -6.55
CA GLY A 65 -23.13 -3.24 -5.42
C GLY A 65 -22.83 -2.42 -4.19
N ASN A 66 -22.39 -3.11 -3.14
CA ASN A 66 -21.81 -2.51 -1.95
C ASN A 66 -20.32 -2.82 -1.96
N TYR A 67 -19.51 -1.80 -1.71
CA TYR A 67 -18.06 -1.90 -1.82
C TYR A 67 -17.39 -1.20 -0.64
N ASN A 68 -16.29 -1.75 -0.17
CA ASN A 68 -15.36 -1.06 0.72
C ASN A 68 -14.27 -0.39 -0.12
N VAL A 69 -14.23 0.92 -0.11
CA VAL A 69 -13.28 1.71 -0.91
C VAL A 69 -12.16 2.20 -0.01
N LYS A 70 -10.94 1.81 -0.34
CA LYS A 70 -9.73 2.24 0.31
C LYS A 70 -9.15 3.46 -0.40
N TYR A 71 -8.87 4.50 0.37
CA TYR A 71 -8.12 5.68 -0.06
C TYR A 71 -6.76 5.67 0.62
N SER A 72 -5.67 5.64 -0.16
CA SER A 72 -4.32 5.61 0.38
C SER A 72 -3.39 6.57 -0.33
N TYR A 73 -2.54 7.24 0.43
CA TYR A 73 -1.55 8.18 -0.08
C TYR A 73 -0.31 8.20 0.81
N VAL A 74 0.87 8.38 0.19
CA VAL A 74 2.13 8.38 0.93
C VAL A 74 2.15 9.54 1.92
N GLY A 75 2.41 9.25 3.20
CA GLY A 75 2.41 10.23 4.26
C GLY A 75 1.05 10.48 4.92
N TYR A 76 0.01 9.78 4.50
CA TYR A 76 -1.34 9.92 5.03
C TYR A 76 -1.85 8.60 5.61
N ARG A 77 -2.82 8.68 6.51
CA ARG A 77 -3.51 7.50 7.06
C ARG A 77 -4.44 6.93 6.01
N ASP A 78 -4.43 5.61 5.85
CA ASP A 78 -5.38 4.90 5.01
C ASP A 78 -6.81 5.12 5.53
N LEU A 79 -7.73 5.44 4.63
CA LEU A 79 -9.13 5.64 4.95
C LEU A 79 -10.00 4.65 4.18
N PHE A 80 -10.88 3.97 4.88
CA PHE A 80 -11.85 3.02 4.31
C PHE A 80 -13.26 3.61 4.38
N LYS A 81 -14.01 3.49 3.30
CA LYS A 81 -15.41 3.93 3.22
C LYS A 81 -16.28 2.88 2.56
N ASP A 82 -17.37 2.53 3.23
CA ASP A 82 -18.41 1.69 2.65
C ASP A 82 -19.30 2.51 1.75
N VAL A 83 -19.47 2.06 0.52
CA VAL A 83 -20.24 2.74 -0.52
C VAL A 83 -21.28 1.79 -1.10
N SER A 84 -22.57 2.20 -1.07
CA SER A 84 -23.64 1.49 -1.76
C SER A 84 -23.91 2.15 -3.11
N LEU A 85 -23.46 1.52 -4.18
CA LEU A 85 -23.61 1.99 -5.56
C LEU A 85 -24.93 1.47 -6.15
N LYS A 86 -26.00 2.23 -5.97
CA LYS A 86 -27.33 2.02 -6.61
C LYS A 86 -27.63 3.08 -7.66
N SER A 87 -26.82 4.12 -7.71
CA SER A 87 -26.85 5.24 -8.65
C SER A 87 -25.46 5.86 -8.68
N ASN A 88 -25.24 6.87 -9.53
CA ASN A 88 -24.01 7.64 -9.49
C ASN A 88 -23.86 8.36 -8.13
N VAL A 89 -22.72 8.15 -7.48
CA VAL A 89 -22.44 8.71 -6.14
C VAL A 89 -21.26 9.68 -6.26
N ARG A 90 -21.40 10.86 -5.64
CA ARG A 90 -20.30 11.78 -5.43
C ARG A 90 -19.88 11.77 -3.97
N MET A 91 -18.62 11.45 -3.70
CA MET A 91 -18.07 11.36 -2.35
C MET A 91 -16.74 12.11 -2.29
N ASN A 92 -16.71 13.17 -1.49
CA ASN A 92 -15.47 13.89 -1.21
C ASN A 92 -14.82 13.31 0.04
N ILE A 93 -13.50 13.24 0.04
CA ILE A 93 -12.69 12.61 1.07
C ILE A 93 -11.65 13.61 1.55
N ASP A 94 -11.52 13.72 2.86
CA ASP A 94 -10.44 14.46 3.51
C ASP A 94 -9.51 13.44 4.17
N LEU A 95 -8.23 13.41 3.76
CA LEU A 95 -7.20 12.55 4.33
C LEU A 95 -6.39 13.34 5.35
N SER A 96 -6.09 12.70 6.47
CA SER A 96 -5.21 13.24 7.50
C SER A 96 -3.80 12.68 7.37
N GLU A 97 -2.79 13.50 7.56
CA GLU A 97 -1.41 13.07 7.61
C GLU A 97 -1.20 11.99 8.69
N SER A 98 -0.27 11.09 8.42
CA SER A 98 0.12 10.05 9.37
C SER A 98 1.22 10.58 10.27
N ASP A 99 0.97 10.60 11.58
CA ASP A 99 1.99 10.95 12.58
C ASP A 99 3.08 9.86 12.71
N ASP A 100 2.87 8.68 12.13
CA ASP A 100 3.78 7.54 12.23
C ASP A 100 5.09 7.69 11.41
N LEU A 101 5.20 8.73 10.57
CA LEU A 101 6.41 8.97 9.77
C LEU A 101 7.61 9.51 10.60
N LEU A 102 7.42 9.77 11.87
CA LEU A 102 8.46 10.31 12.77
C LEU A 102 8.90 9.33 13.86
N GLN A 103 8.59 8.05 13.78
CA GLN A 103 9.38 7.10 14.54
C GLN A 103 10.77 7.02 13.87
N GLU A 104 11.63 7.95 14.28
CA GLU A 104 13.06 7.81 14.15
C GLU A 104 13.40 6.37 14.53
N VAL A 105 13.83 5.58 13.57
CA VAL A 105 14.47 4.30 13.85
C VAL A 105 15.73 4.67 14.59
N VAL A 106 15.66 4.77 15.91
CA VAL A 106 16.84 4.76 16.77
C VAL A 106 17.43 3.37 16.59
N VAL A 107 18.32 3.24 15.63
CA VAL A 107 19.25 2.14 15.57
C VAL A 107 20.11 2.34 16.80
N GLU A 108 19.71 1.76 17.93
CA GLU A 108 20.65 1.47 19.01
C GLU A 108 21.68 0.52 18.39
N ALA A 109 22.76 1.12 17.85
CA ALA A 109 23.98 0.39 17.71
C ALA A 109 24.32 -0.04 19.15
N GLU A 110 24.12 -1.33 19.48
CA GLU A 110 24.81 -1.93 20.61
C GLU A 110 26.30 -1.70 20.35
N GLN A 111 26.80 -0.55 20.83
CA GLN A 111 28.21 -0.38 21.08
C GLN A 111 28.51 -1.44 22.12
N SER A 112 29.08 -2.55 21.66
CA SER A 112 29.82 -3.42 22.56
C SER A 112 30.93 -2.55 23.17
N ASP A 113 30.73 -2.14 24.41
CA ASP A 113 31.61 -1.31 25.23
C ASP A 113 32.93 -2.02 25.60
N GLU A 114 33.42 -2.95 24.77
CA GLU A 114 34.65 -3.69 25.06
C GLU A 114 35.93 -2.96 24.65
N ASN A 115 35.85 -1.83 23.91
CA ASN A 115 37.07 -1.17 23.43
C ASN A 115 37.35 0.24 23.95
N THR A 116 36.57 0.77 24.91
CA THR A 116 36.74 2.16 25.36
C THR A 116 37.46 2.34 26.69
N LYS A 117 38.01 1.29 27.34
CA LYS A 117 38.77 1.41 28.60
C LYS A 117 40.29 1.34 28.45
N GLY A 118 40.83 1.45 27.25
CA GLY A 118 42.28 1.44 27.03
C GLY A 118 42.73 2.67 26.26
N THR A 119 43.27 3.66 26.95
CA THR A 119 43.97 4.81 26.36
C THR A 119 45.35 4.40 25.77
N GLN A 120 45.37 3.37 24.92
CA GLN A 120 46.58 2.98 24.18
C GLN A 120 46.23 2.88 22.70
N MET A 121 46.62 3.88 21.94
CA MET A 121 46.64 3.82 20.49
C MET A 121 47.54 2.67 20.04
N GLY A 122 47.00 1.69 19.32
CA GLY A 122 47.76 0.70 18.58
C GLY A 122 47.84 -0.71 19.16
N LYS A 123 47.02 -1.06 20.17
CA LYS A 123 46.94 -2.46 20.64
C LYS A 123 45.73 -3.16 20.03
N ILE A 124 45.97 -4.03 19.07
CA ILE A 124 44.96 -4.96 18.54
C ILE A 124 45.06 -6.23 19.40
N ASP A 125 44.11 -6.41 20.34
CA ASP A 125 43.98 -7.67 21.05
C ASP A 125 43.23 -8.68 20.15
N LEU A 126 44.00 -9.55 19.50
CA LEU A 126 43.46 -10.69 18.74
C LEU A 126 43.18 -11.82 19.71
N ASN A 127 41.90 -12.13 19.88
CA ASN A 127 41.48 -13.30 20.68
C ASN A 127 41.98 -14.59 19.98
N ILE A 128 42.75 -15.40 20.71
CA ILE A 128 43.41 -16.61 20.21
C ILE A 128 42.41 -17.63 19.65
N ASP A 129 41.17 -17.64 20.18
CA ASP A 129 40.12 -18.54 19.70
C ASP A 129 39.65 -18.20 18.30
N LYS A 130 39.77 -16.94 17.85
CA LYS A 130 39.44 -16.54 16.50
C LYS A 130 40.53 -16.82 15.48
N ILE A 131 41.76 -16.96 15.91
CA ILE A 131 42.89 -17.25 15.02
C ILE A 131 42.83 -18.69 14.51
N LYS A 132 42.29 -19.60 15.31
CA LYS A 132 42.15 -21.02 14.91
C LYS A 132 41.09 -21.27 13.82
N THR A 133 40.22 -20.29 13.57
CA THR A 133 39.15 -20.42 12.53
C THR A 133 39.52 -19.75 11.20
N ILE A 134 40.70 -19.12 11.10
CA ILE A 134 41.14 -18.56 9.83
C ILE A 134 41.76 -19.70 8.99
N PRO A 135 41.18 -20.07 7.85
CA PRO A 135 41.79 -21.07 6.98
C PRO A 135 43.15 -20.58 6.52
N ALA A 136 44.19 -21.41 6.74
CA ALA A 136 45.54 -21.12 6.27
C ALA A 136 45.52 -21.02 4.74
N PHE A 137 45.73 -19.80 4.28
CA PHE A 137 45.97 -19.56 2.87
C PHE A 137 47.44 -19.77 2.59
N MET A 138 47.77 -20.83 1.87
CA MET A 138 49.13 -21.35 1.58
C MET A 138 49.82 -22.02 2.78
N GLY A 139 49.41 -23.21 3.11
CA GLY A 139 50.15 -24.28 3.71
C GLY A 139 51.27 -23.94 4.65
N GLU A 140 51.08 -24.34 5.88
CA GLU A 140 52.04 -24.45 6.98
C GLU A 140 51.88 -23.36 8.07
N VAL A 141 51.24 -23.78 9.14
CA VAL A 141 51.38 -23.13 10.44
C VAL A 141 52.45 -23.91 11.18
N ASP A 142 53.68 -23.40 11.15
CA ASP A 142 54.69 -23.82 12.10
C ASP A 142 54.39 -23.20 13.48
N VAL A 143 54.41 -24.04 14.47
CA VAL A 143 54.17 -23.78 15.90
C VAL A 143 55.32 -23.04 16.53
#